data_a71ad88c246231d0eec6800f01dbee26
#
_entry.id   a71ad88c246231d0eec6800f01dbee26
#
_cell.length_a   1.000
_cell.length_b   1.000
_cell.length_c   1.000
_cell.angle_alpha   90.00
_cell.angle_beta   90.00
_cell.angle_gamma   90.00
#
_symmetry.space_group_name_H-M   'P 1'
#
loop_
_entity.id
_entity.type
_entity.pdbx_description
1 polymer ?
#
loop_
_entity_poly.entity_id
_entity_poly.type
_entity_poly.pdbx_seq_one_letter_code
_entity_poly.pdbx_strand_id
1 'polypeptide(L)'
;MKLHLTAIAAVLSLALNAGTAGERLTIELEPGEGWWGGSTVFGRFEPFGLNATNHFFDIRRHCCGNQAAPLLISTHGRYVWCETGFSSTFADGRFELVSTNGAAFVTGRAGSSLREAYRKASADFFPPSGKTPDLSFVSAPQWNTWIELGLRQNQKQILEYAHAIVDNGFPAGVIMLDDTWQRDYGNWEFDGAVFPDPKGMMDELHALGFKVILWVVPFVSPDSPAYRELLGIDGGATFIRKANRKGPAVMTWWNGQSAVLDLTNAKAMEWFRRQLDRLQRDYGVDGFKFDGGDIGYYDLPDQGYVEDPSIRQGVLEENTVAWAKLGLDYPFNEYRACWKMGGQPLVQRLCDKSPEWSDLRRLIPDMIGAGLLGHSFVCPDMIGGGMLDNFWGGKFDKEEFIRSAQVHALAPMMQFSAAPWRMLGAEDLAIIRGVVATRQRFAPRYVELAKECAVSGEPMLRSMDYQFPGCGYEKVTDQFVIGDFLIVAPQLFAGAGSREVLLPAGEWRGDDGKVVKGPARVTVATPIERLPYFEAVR
;
A
#
# COMPACT_ATOMS: atom_id res chain seq x y z
N MET A 1 15.45 34.99 -13.08
CA MET A 1 14.77 35.85 -12.11
C MET A 1 14.53 34.98 -10.88
N LYS A 2 15.33 35.16 -9.84
CA LYS A 2 15.31 34.31 -8.62
C LYS A 2 14.09 34.67 -7.78
N LEU A 3 13.15 33.74 -7.58
CA LEU A 3 12.14 33.89 -6.54
C LEU A 3 12.57 33.10 -5.31
N HIS A 4 12.76 33.84 -4.22
CA HIS A 4 12.98 33.28 -2.89
C HIS A 4 11.68 32.68 -2.35
N LEU A 5 11.70 31.39 -2.02
CA LEU A 5 10.67 30.80 -1.16
C LEU A 5 10.99 31.14 0.30
N THR A 6 10.23 32.05 0.85
CA THR A 6 10.21 32.32 2.29
C THR A 6 9.16 31.37 2.92
N ALA A 7 9.61 30.46 3.75
CA ALA A 7 8.74 29.61 4.54
C ALA A 7 8.00 30.47 5.59
N ILE A 8 6.69 30.62 5.42
CA ILE A 8 5.82 31.22 6.44
C ILE A 8 5.29 30.07 7.30
N ALA A 9 5.83 29.96 8.50
CA ALA A 9 5.22 29.16 9.56
C ALA A 9 3.95 29.88 10.03
N ALA A 10 2.80 29.52 9.46
CA ALA A 10 1.51 29.96 9.95
C ALA A 10 1.10 29.06 11.12
N VAL A 11 1.26 29.57 12.34
CA VAL A 11 0.60 28.99 13.53
C VAL A 11 -0.87 29.33 13.41
N LEU A 12 -1.68 28.41 12.86
CA LEU A 12 -3.13 28.51 12.95
C LEU A 12 -3.57 28.06 14.34
N SER A 13 -3.90 29.04 15.18
CA SER A 13 -4.71 28.81 16.38
C SER A 13 -6.14 28.50 15.94
N LEU A 14 -6.47 27.22 15.74
CA LEU A 14 -7.85 26.76 15.58
C LEU A 14 -8.54 26.84 16.95
N ALA A 15 -9.58 27.65 17.01
CA ALA A 15 -10.51 27.66 18.11
C ALA A 15 -11.13 26.26 18.27
N LEU A 16 -10.79 25.58 19.35
CA LEU A 16 -11.40 24.31 19.77
C LEU A 16 -12.86 24.59 20.16
N ASN A 17 -13.79 24.19 19.30
CA ASN A 17 -15.16 23.96 19.74
C ASN A 17 -15.13 22.84 20.80
N ALA A 18 -15.91 23.00 21.85
CA ALA A 18 -15.97 22.12 23.01
C ALA A 18 -16.57 20.74 22.66
N GLY A 19 -15.80 19.92 21.96
CA GLY A 19 -15.90 18.46 21.95
C GLY A 19 -15.21 17.92 23.21
N THR A 20 -15.62 16.79 23.74
CA THR A 20 -14.99 16.10 24.86
C THR A 20 -13.48 16.09 24.66
N ALA A 21 -12.72 16.60 25.64
CA ALA A 21 -11.27 16.64 25.55
C ALA A 21 -10.74 15.22 25.30
N GLY A 22 -9.92 15.03 24.25
CA GLY A 22 -9.29 13.76 23.97
C GLY A 22 -8.44 13.28 25.15
N GLU A 23 -8.38 11.97 25.38
CA GLU A 23 -7.43 11.42 26.34
C GLU A 23 -6.00 11.71 25.88
N ARG A 24 -5.12 12.05 26.82
CA ARG A 24 -3.72 12.34 26.55
C ARG A 24 -2.85 11.25 27.16
N LEU A 25 -1.86 10.82 26.39
CA LEU A 25 -0.85 9.88 26.84
C LEU A 25 0.55 10.40 26.48
N THR A 26 1.44 10.45 27.48
CA THR A 26 2.85 10.76 27.26
C THR A 26 3.67 9.48 27.40
N ILE A 27 4.59 9.23 26.46
CA ILE A 27 5.48 8.08 26.45
C ILE A 27 6.91 8.59 26.33
N GLU A 28 7.68 8.45 27.40
CA GLU A 28 9.12 8.69 27.37
C GLU A 28 9.82 7.51 26.71
N LEU A 29 10.79 7.78 25.80
CA LEU A 29 11.58 6.75 25.17
C LEU A 29 12.66 6.23 26.09
N GLU A 30 12.89 4.93 26.04
CA GLU A 30 14.04 4.31 26.66
C GLU A 30 15.32 4.55 25.81
N PRO A 31 16.52 4.57 26.41
CA PRO A 31 17.75 4.72 25.65
C PRO A 31 17.89 3.67 24.53
N GLY A 32 18.05 4.10 23.29
CA GLY A 32 18.19 3.22 22.13
C GLY A 32 16.86 2.65 21.60
N GLU A 33 15.73 3.07 22.14
CA GLU A 33 14.42 2.61 21.70
C GLU A 33 13.96 3.30 20.44
N GLY A 34 13.44 2.52 19.49
CA GLY A 34 12.77 2.99 18.28
C GLY A 34 11.31 2.54 18.23
N TRP A 35 10.45 3.37 17.62
CA TRP A 35 9.02 3.11 17.52
C TRP A 35 8.54 3.12 16.06
N TRP A 36 7.59 2.23 15.76
CA TRP A 36 6.96 2.07 14.46
C TRP A 36 5.44 2.17 14.59
N GLY A 37 4.74 2.66 13.56
CA GLY A 37 3.29 2.55 13.46
C GLY A 37 2.56 3.82 13.04
N GLY A 38 1.23 3.81 13.16
CA GLY A 38 0.34 4.85 12.70
C GLY A 38 -0.07 4.68 11.24
N SER A 39 0.81 4.87 10.29
CA SER A 39 0.51 4.71 8.85
C SER A 39 1.73 4.23 8.08
N THR A 40 1.48 3.47 7.01
CA THR A 40 2.52 2.94 6.12
C THR A 40 3.34 4.01 5.39
N VAL A 41 2.87 5.25 5.32
CA VAL A 41 3.61 6.36 4.68
C VAL A 41 4.67 6.99 5.59
N PHE A 42 4.77 6.55 6.84
CA PHE A 42 5.73 7.10 7.80
C PHE A 42 7.09 6.41 7.78
N GLY A 43 7.27 5.35 7.02
CA GLY A 43 8.48 4.53 6.99
C GLY A 43 9.78 5.31 6.88
N ARG A 44 9.82 6.43 6.12
CA ARG A 44 11.02 7.28 6.02
C ARG A 44 11.44 7.96 7.34
N PHE A 45 10.53 8.04 8.33
CA PHE A 45 10.79 8.62 9.65
C PHE A 45 11.02 7.55 10.70
N GLU A 46 10.64 6.33 10.39
CA GLU A 46 10.68 5.20 11.30
C GLU A 46 12.03 4.45 11.25
N PRO A 47 12.43 3.86 12.37
CA PRO A 47 11.79 3.96 13.68
C PRO A 47 11.98 5.35 14.31
N PHE A 48 10.87 5.92 14.82
CA PHE A 48 10.90 7.18 15.58
C PHE A 48 11.81 7.04 16.80
N GLY A 49 12.59 8.07 17.09
CA GLY A 49 13.60 8.04 18.15
C GLY A 49 14.99 7.63 17.66
N LEU A 50 15.06 6.89 16.55
CA LEU A 50 16.33 6.46 15.97
C LEU A 50 16.62 7.12 14.62
N ASN A 51 15.62 7.25 13.74
CA ASN A 51 15.74 7.89 12.43
C ASN A 51 15.18 9.31 12.44
N ALA A 52 14.03 9.55 13.08
CA ALA A 52 13.51 10.89 13.30
C ALA A 52 13.61 11.27 14.78
N THR A 53 14.04 12.52 15.04
CA THR A 53 14.12 13.10 16.41
C THR A 53 12.93 13.98 16.74
N ASN A 54 12.18 14.43 15.71
CA ASN A 54 10.90 15.10 15.86
C ASN A 54 9.99 14.75 14.68
N HIS A 55 8.71 14.60 14.94
CA HIS A 55 7.70 14.33 13.92
C HIS A 55 6.30 14.59 14.46
N PHE A 56 5.43 15.13 13.63
CA PHE A 56 4.01 15.27 13.91
C PHE A 56 3.20 14.48 12.88
N PHE A 57 2.20 13.74 13.35
CA PHE A 57 1.20 13.14 12.49
C PHE A 57 -0.18 13.13 13.16
N ASP A 58 -1.21 13.05 12.34
CA ASP A 58 -2.59 12.99 12.78
C ASP A 58 -3.36 11.95 11.94
N ILE A 59 -3.62 10.80 12.54
CA ILE A 59 -4.38 9.72 11.90
C ILE A 59 -5.87 9.73 12.25
N ARG A 60 -6.36 10.81 12.88
CA ARG A 60 -7.78 10.95 13.23
C ARG A 60 -8.68 11.22 12.03
N ARG A 61 -8.15 11.90 11.01
CA ARG A 61 -8.93 12.39 9.86
C ARG A 61 -8.33 12.03 8.51
N HIS A 62 -7.03 12.01 8.41
CA HIS A 62 -6.34 11.80 7.15
C HIS A 62 -5.11 10.93 7.34
N CYS A 63 -5.16 9.72 6.80
CA CYS A 63 -4.06 8.74 6.88
C CYS A 63 -3.19 8.76 5.62
N CYS A 64 -2.99 9.94 5.02
CA CYS A 64 -2.20 10.11 3.80
C CYS A 64 -2.63 9.21 2.62
N GLY A 65 -3.91 8.86 2.55
CA GLY A 65 -4.46 8.05 1.46
C GLY A 65 -3.88 6.63 1.39
N ASN A 66 -3.55 6.03 2.55
CA ASN A 66 -2.94 4.71 2.58
C ASN A 66 -3.43 3.89 3.79
N GLN A 67 -2.77 2.77 4.07
CA GLN A 67 -3.13 1.91 5.20
C GLN A 67 -2.71 2.56 6.51
N ALA A 68 -3.59 2.53 7.49
CA ALA A 68 -3.33 3.04 8.82
C ALA A 68 -4.02 2.23 9.91
N ALA A 69 -3.44 2.27 11.10
CA ALA A 69 -4.03 1.74 12.32
C ALA A 69 -3.54 2.53 13.53
N PRO A 70 -4.36 2.70 14.57
CA PRO A 70 -3.99 3.44 15.77
C PRO A 70 -3.09 2.61 16.70
N LEU A 71 -1.98 2.14 16.15
CA LEU A 71 -0.98 1.29 16.77
C LEU A 71 0.38 1.95 16.75
N LEU A 72 1.10 1.91 17.87
CA LEU A 72 2.55 2.11 17.93
C LEU A 72 3.20 0.94 18.65
N ILE A 73 4.33 0.44 18.11
CA ILE A 73 5.11 -0.67 18.69
C ILE A 73 6.59 -0.33 18.71
N SER A 74 7.29 -0.81 19.73
CA SER A 74 8.69 -0.45 19.95
C SER A 74 9.66 -1.62 19.82
N THR A 75 10.92 -1.28 19.52
CA THR A 75 12.05 -2.22 19.49
C THR A 75 12.35 -2.83 20.87
N HIS A 76 11.79 -2.26 21.95
CA HIS A 76 11.94 -2.73 23.33
C HIS A 76 10.71 -3.47 23.88
N GLY A 77 9.82 -3.94 22.99
CA GLY A 77 8.69 -4.77 23.39
C GLY A 77 7.46 -4.01 23.89
N ARG A 78 7.46 -2.67 23.85
CA ARG A 78 6.30 -1.84 24.24
C ARG A 78 5.32 -1.66 23.09
N TYR A 79 4.05 -1.48 23.42
CA TYR A 79 3.02 -1.15 22.42
C TYR A 79 1.99 -0.17 22.98
N VAL A 80 1.34 0.55 22.08
CA VAL A 80 0.20 1.42 22.34
C VAL A 80 -0.85 1.14 21.28
N TRP A 81 -2.10 1.00 21.71
CA TRP A 81 -3.27 0.89 20.87
C TRP A 81 -4.33 1.89 21.31
N CYS A 82 -5.11 2.38 20.36
CA CYS A 82 -6.34 3.14 20.63
C CYS A 82 -7.46 2.62 19.71
N GLU A 83 -8.70 2.63 20.16
CA GLU A 83 -9.83 2.22 19.31
C GLU A 83 -10.14 3.24 18.21
N THR A 84 -9.80 4.49 18.43
CA THR A 84 -9.98 5.60 17.47
C THR A 84 -8.62 6.13 17.02
N GLY A 85 -8.63 6.95 15.96
CA GLY A 85 -7.45 7.69 15.56
C GLY A 85 -6.95 8.63 16.64
N PHE A 86 -5.65 8.96 16.57
CA PHE A 86 -5.00 9.92 17.46
C PHE A 86 -4.05 10.83 16.68
N SER A 87 -3.77 12.00 17.25
CA SER A 87 -2.62 12.81 16.83
C SER A 87 -1.41 12.47 17.70
N SER A 88 -0.23 12.57 17.11
CA SER A 88 1.04 12.33 17.77
C SER A 88 2.00 13.47 17.52
N THR A 89 2.56 14.02 18.58
CA THR A 89 3.75 14.87 18.53
C THR A 89 4.90 14.09 19.12
N PHE A 90 5.92 13.84 18.31
CA PHE A 90 7.18 13.27 18.76
C PHE A 90 8.26 14.34 18.80
N ALA A 91 8.80 14.62 19.96
CA ALA A 91 9.89 15.58 20.17
C ALA A 91 10.59 15.30 21.51
N ASP A 92 11.86 15.70 21.62
CA ASP A 92 12.64 15.63 22.86
C ASP A 92 12.63 14.23 23.53
N GLY A 93 12.63 13.18 22.71
CA GLY A 93 12.66 11.78 23.18
C GLY A 93 11.34 11.29 23.78
N ARG A 94 10.22 11.91 23.47
CA ARG A 94 8.89 11.48 23.94
C ARG A 94 7.81 11.64 22.89
N PHE A 95 6.78 10.82 23.00
CA PHE A 95 5.51 10.99 22.31
C PHE A 95 4.50 11.69 23.22
N GLU A 96 3.76 12.64 22.65
CA GLU A 96 2.52 13.18 23.21
C GLU A 96 1.37 12.77 22.28
N LEU A 97 0.51 11.87 22.74
CA LEU A 97 -0.61 11.35 21.99
C LEU A 97 -1.91 11.97 22.48
N VAL A 98 -2.83 12.28 21.54
CA VAL A 98 -4.17 12.78 21.87
C VAL A 98 -5.19 12.01 21.04
N SER A 99 -6.05 11.23 21.73
CA SER A 99 -7.08 10.42 21.08
C SER A 99 -8.29 11.26 20.64
N THR A 100 -9.15 10.64 19.82
CA THR A 100 -10.45 11.22 19.46
C THR A 100 -11.49 10.86 20.51
N ASN A 101 -12.39 11.82 20.82
CA ASN A 101 -13.56 11.62 21.68
C ASN A 101 -13.26 10.98 23.06
N GLY A 102 -12.05 11.17 23.59
CA GLY A 102 -11.67 10.62 24.89
C GLY A 102 -11.48 9.08 24.90
N ALA A 103 -11.29 8.47 23.75
CA ALA A 103 -11.01 7.04 23.68
C ALA A 103 -9.71 6.71 24.43
N ALA A 104 -9.75 5.69 25.27
CA ALA A 104 -8.64 5.29 26.12
C ALA A 104 -7.49 4.65 25.29
N PHE A 105 -6.26 4.93 25.72
CA PHE A 105 -5.08 4.22 25.22
C PHE A 105 -4.86 2.94 26.00
N VAL A 106 -4.66 1.84 25.27
CA VAL A 106 -4.19 0.58 25.81
C VAL A 106 -2.68 0.52 25.65
N THR A 107 -1.94 0.43 26.74
CA THR A 107 -0.48 0.34 26.72
C THR A 107 -0.01 -0.97 27.33
N GLY A 108 1.11 -1.49 26.85
CA GLY A 108 1.68 -2.70 27.43
C GLY A 108 3.11 -2.94 26.99
N ARG A 109 3.65 -4.02 27.53
CA ARG A 109 4.97 -4.58 27.16
C ARG A 109 4.83 -6.08 26.98
N ALA A 110 5.33 -6.60 25.87
CA ALA A 110 5.41 -8.02 25.59
C ALA A 110 6.87 -8.36 25.24
N GLY A 111 7.58 -8.97 26.19
CA GLY A 111 9.00 -9.26 26.03
C GLY A 111 9.88 -8.01 25.96
N SER A 112 10.92 -8.07 25.11
CA SER A 112 11.95 -7.03 24.98
C SER A 112 12.32 -6.73 23.52
N SER A 113 11.51 -7.14 22.57
CA SER A 113 11.78 -7.01 21.13
C SER A 113 10.58 -6.50 20.33
N LEU A 114 10.86 -5.93 19.16
CA LEU A 114 9.85 -5.50 18.20
C LEU A 114 8.90 -6.65 17.80
N ARG A 115 9.45 -7.85 17.60
CA ARG A 115 8.66 -9.03 17.22
C ARG A 115 7.68 -9.45 18.30
N GLU A 116 8.10 -9.43 19.57
CA GLU A 116 7.22 -9.80 20.68
C GLU A 116 6.10 -8.77 20.87
N ALA A 117 6.42 -7.45 20.77
CA ALA A 117 5.42 -6.39 20.79
C ALA A 117 4.41 -6.56 19.66
N TYR A 118 4.88 -6.79 18.42
CA TYR A 118 4.04 -7.00 17.26
C TYR A 118 3.11 -8.22 17.43
N ARG A 119 3.66 -9.38 17.84
CA ARG A 119 2.86 -10.59 18.01
C ARG A 119 1.76 -10.43 19.06
N LYS A 120 2.06 -9.71 20.13
CA LYS A 120 1.07 -9.39 21.16
C LYS A 120 -0.03 -8.47 20.59
N ALA A 121 0.37 -7.38 19.93
CA ALA A 121 -0.57 -6.45 19.32
C ALA A 121 -1.43 -7.11 18.25
N SER A 122 -0.83 -7.96 17.38
CA SER A 122 -1.56 -8.72 16.38
C SER A 122 -2.60 -9.65 17.01
N ALA A 123 -2.23 -10.41 18.02
CA ALA A 123 -3.14 -11.33 18.69
C ALA A 123 -4.32 -10.62 19.37
N ASP A 124 -4.08 -9.41 19.94
CA ASP A 124 -5.09 -8.68 20.70
C ASP A 124 -6.01 -7.83 19.79
N PHE A 125 -5.48 -7.20 18.75
CA PHE A 125 -6.19 -6.12 18.04
C PHE A 125 -6.50 -6.41 16.57
N PHE A 126 -5.69 -7.27 15.92
CA PHE A 126 -5.87 -7.62 14.50
C PHE A 126 -5.39 -9.07 14.22
N PRO A 127 -6.03 -10.07 14.84
CA PRO A 127 -5.62 -11.46 14.68
C PRO A 127 -5.68 -11.88 13.22
N PRO A 128 -4.77 -12.78 12.79
CA PRO A 128 -4.74 -13.25 11.41
C PRO A 128 -6.01 -14.03 11.07
N SER A 129 -6.52 -13.81 9.86
CA SER A 129 -7.76 -14.43 9.38
C SER A 129 -7.62 -15.90 9.01
N GLY A 130 -6.40 -16.41 8.86
CA GLY A 130 -6.11 -17.74 8.32
C GLY A 130 -6.26 -17.84 6.80
N LYS A 131 -6.55 -16.73 6.10
CA LYS A 131 -6.81 -16.69 4.66
C LYS A 131 -5.76 -15.86 3.92
N THR A 132 -5.54 -16.18 2.65
CA THR A 132 -4.72 -15.38 1.72
C THR A 132 -5.61 -14.72 0.68
N PRO A 133 -5.19 -13.60 0.07
CA PRO A 133 -5.70 -13.24 -1.25
C PRO A 133 -5.30 -14.31 -2.27
N ASP A 134 -5.69 -14.17 -3.53
CA ASP A 134 -5.24 -15.12 -4.55
C ASP A 134 -3.71 -15.12 -4.64
N LEU A 135 -3.14 -16.33 -4.67
CA LEU A 135 -1.69 -16.51 -4.61
C LEU A 135 -0.96 -16.14 -5.90
N SER A 136 -1.68 -15.87 -6.99
CA SER A 136 -1.11 -15.31 -8.22
C SER A 136 -0.41 -13.96 -7.96
N PHE A 137 -0.91 -13.17 -7.01
CA PHE A 137 -0.27 -11.91 -6.62
C PHE A 137 1.16 -12.06 -6.08
N VAL A 138 1.45 -13.17 -5.41
CA VAL A 138 2.78 -13.44 -4.85
C VAL A 138 3.65 -14.32 -5.74
N SER A 139 3.06 -15.08 -6.66
CA SER A 139 3.79 -16.07 -7.49
C SER A 139 4.28 -15.50 -8.83
N ALA A 140 3.64 -14.47 -9.37
CA ALA A 140 3.98 -13.86 -10.65
C ALA A 140 4.01 -12.32 -10.54
N PRO A 141 4.66 -11.61 -11.47
CA PRO A 141 4.52 -10.16 -11.58
C PRO A 141 3.06 -9.75 -11.86
N GLN A 142 2.72 -8.57 -11.42
CA GLN A 142 1.48 -7.89 -11.77
C GLN A 142 1.76 -6.85 -12.85
N TRP A 143 0.78 -6.57 -13.70
CA TRP A 143 0.85 -5.64 -14.81
C TRP A 143 -0.30 -4.64 -14.70
N ASN A 144 0.00 -3.36 -14.61
CA ASN A 144 -0.99 -2.31 -14.46
C ASN A 144 -0.98 -1.39 -15.69
N THR A 145 -2.13 -1.00 -16.20
CA THR A 145 -2.20 -0.15 -17.39
C THR A 145 -1.95 1.33 -17.09
N TRP A 146 -1.87 1.74 -15.81
CA TRP A 146 -1.85 3.13 -15.37
C TRP A 146 -0.76 3.99 -16.03
N ILE A 147 0.51 3.63 -15.86
CA ILE A 147 1.62 4.42 -16.41
C ILE A 147 1.74 4.21 -17.92
N GLU A 148 1.53 3.00 -18.42
CA GLU A 148 1.73 2.71 -19.84
C GLU A 148 0.68 3.35 -20.73
N LEU A 149 -0.61 3.25 -20.35
CA LEU A 149 -1.73 3.68 -21.17
C LEU A 149 -2.42 4.95 -20.66
N GLY A 150 -2.26 5.28 -19.37
CA GLY A 150 -2.86 6.45 -18.72
C GLY A 150 -4.38 6.47 -18.84
N LEU A 151 -4.93 7.69 -18.92
CA LEU A 151 -6.37 7.92 -18.96
C LEU A 151 -7.00 7.76 -20.37
N ARG A 152 -6.28 7.25 -21.34
CA ARG A 152 -6.76 7.10 -22.74
C ARG A 152 -6.71 5.67 -23.25
N GLN A 153 -6.72 4.72 -22.31
CA GLN A 153 -6.68 3.30 -22.64
C GLN A 153 -7.92 2.86 -23.43
N ASN A 154 -7.75 1.86 -24.26
CA ASN A 154 -8.81 1.23 -25.04
C ASN A 154 -8.52 -0.27 -25.22
N GLN A 155 -9.52 -1.03 -25.69
CA GLN A 155 -9.42 -2.46 -25.87
C GLN A 155 -8.19 -2.90 -26.68
N LYS A 156 -7.92 -2.22 -27.82
CA LYS A 156 -6.78 -2.54 -28.69
C LYS A 156 -5.45 -2.37 -27.96
N GLN A 157 -5.24 -1.25 -27.27
CA GLN A 157 -3.99 -0.96 -26.57
C GLN A 157 -3.77 -1.93 -25.40
N ILE A 158 -4.83 -2.34 -24.69
CA ILE A 158 -4.74 -3.32 -23.61
C ILE A 158 -4.28 -4.67 -24.16
N LEU A 159 -4.89 -5.14 -25.27
CA LEU A 159 -4.48 -6.39 -25.89
C LEU A 159 -3.04 -6.31 -26.45
N GLU A 160 -2.67 -5.20 -27.09
CA GLU A 160 -1.30 -4.96 -27.55
C GLU A 160 -0.29 -5.02 -26.40
N TYR A 161 -0.63 -4.41 -25.24
CA TYR A 161 0.19 -4.45 -24.05
C TYR A 161 0.31 -5.88 -23.50
N ALA A 162 -0.79 -6.62 -23.39
CA ALA A 162 -0.82 -7.99 -22.91
C ALA A 162 0.00 -8.95 -23.81
N HIS A 163 -0.17 -8.87 -25.12
CA HIS A 163 0.65 -9.63 -26.08
C HIS A 163 2.13 -9.29 -25.94
N ALA A 164 2.47 -8.00 -25.87
CA ALA A 164 3.84 -7.55 -25.74
C ALA A 164 4.50 -8.05 -24.44
N ILE A 165 3.77 -8.21 -23.32
CA ILE A 165 4.28 -8.84 -22.11
C ILE A 165 4.77 -10.25 -22.41
N VAL A 166 3.91 -11.08 -23.02
CA VAL A 166 4.20 -12.49 -23.32
C VAL A 166 5.29 -12.61 -24.40
N ASP A 167 5.20 -11.82 -25.47
CA ASP A 167 6.16 -11.83 -26.59
C ASP A 167 7.57 -11.42 -26.16
N ASN A 168 7.69 -10.56 -25.14
CA ASN A 168 8.96 -10.19 -24.54
C ASN A 168 9.48 -11.23 -23.51
N GLY A 169 8.77 -12.35 -23.33
CA GLY A 169 9.20 -13.45 -22.46
C GLY A 169 8.91 -13.22 -20.97
N PHE A 170 7.99 -12.34 -20.64
CA PHE A 170 7.53 -12.15 -19.28
C PHE A 170 6.33 -13.05 -18.96
N PRO A 171 6.17 -13.51 -17.70
CA PRO A 171 4.99 -14.26 -17.29
C PRO A 171 3.75 -13.37 -17.27
N ALA A 172 2.59 -13.90 -17.57
CA ALA A 172 1.33 -13.19 -17.54
C ALA A 172 1.00 -12.67 -16.11
N GLY A 173 0.54 -13.50 -15.21
CA GLY A 173 0.17 -13.10 -13.84
C GLY A 173 -1.15 -12.32 -13.77
N VAL A 174 -1.22 -11.25 -12.98
CA VAL A 174 -2.42 -10.41 -12.85
C VAL A 174 -2.27 -9.16 -13.70
N ILE A 175 -3.24 -8.86 -14.55
CA ILE A 175 -3.33 -7.59 -15.28
C ILE A 175 -4.44 -6.71 -14.70
N MET A 176 -4.11 -5.45 -14.41
CA MET A 176 -5.02 -4.44 -13.85
C MET A 176 -5.38 -3.44 -14.92
N LEU A 177 -6.64 -3.42 -15.31
CA LEU A 177 -7.18 -2.35 -16.13
C LEU A 177 -7.50 -1.18 -15.20
N ASP A 178 -6.64 -0.16 -15.24
CA ASP A 178 -6.72 1.00 -14.35
C ASP A 178 -7.83 1.97 -14.78
N ASP A 179 -7.91 3.14 -14.19
CA ASP A 179 -8.97 4.14 -14.39
C ASP A 179 -9.29 4.40 -15.87
N THR A 180 -10.54 4.78 -16.15
CA THR A 180 -11.13 5.09 -17.47
C THR A 180 -11.43 3.89 -18.40
N TRP A 181 -11.54 2.67 -17.88
CA TRP A 181 -12.15 1.57 -18.63
C TRP A 181 -13.67 1.70 -18.68
N GLN A 182 -14.26 2.29 -17.66
CA GLN A 182 -15.69 2.49 -17.47
C GLN A 182 -16.18 3.74 -18.21
N ARG A 183 -17.48 3.71 -18.54
CA ARG A 183 -18.14 4.82 -19.23
C ARG A 183 -18.22 6.09 -18.38
N ASP A 184 -18.40 5.93 -17.06
CA ASP A 184 -18.51 7.02 -16.10
C ASP A 184 -18.35 6.50 -14.67
N TYR A 185 -17.95 7.36 -13.73
CA TYR A 185 -17.83 6.96 -12.32
C TYR A 185 -19.20 6.64 -11.72
N GLY A 186 -19.31 5.46 -11.14
CA GLY A 186 -20.55 4.88 -10.65
C GLY A 186 -21.32 4.10 -11.72
N ASN A 187 -21.08 4.34 -12.99
CA ASN A 187 -21.65 3.53 -14.07
C ASN A 187 -20.61 2.48 -14.51
N TRP A 188 -20.53 1.40 -13.74
CA TRP A 188 -19.54 0.32 -13.90
C TRP A 188 -19.86 -0.55 -15.11
N GLU A 189 -19.77 0.05 -16.30
CA GLU A 189 -19.94 -0.58 -17.61
C GLU A 189 -18.78 -0.16 -18.50
N PHE A 190 -18.28 -1.09 -19.31
CA PHE A 190 -17.27 -0.73 -20.31
C PHE A 190 -17.80 0.34 -21.24
N ASP A 191 -16.98 1.35 -21.53
CA ASP A 191 -17.32 2.33 -22.54
C ASP A 191 -17.25 1.69 -23.93
N GLY A 192 -18.40 1.33 -24.48
CA GLY A 192 -18.51 0.68 -25.79
C GLY A 192 -17.93 1.45 -26.97
N ALA A 193 -17.61 2.74 -26.79
CA ALA A 193 -16.92 3.53 -27.83
C ALA A 193 -15.44 3.13 -27.96
N VAL A 194 -14.82 2.70 -26.85
CA VAL A 194 -13.39 2.34 -26.81
C VAL A 194 -13.15 0.87 -26.42
N PHE A 195 -14.19 0.19 -25.93
CA PHE A 195 -14.23 -1.24 -25.62
C PHE A 195 -15.40 -1.90 -26.36
N PRO A 196 -15.29 -2.14 -27.69
CA PRO A 196 -16.41 -2.65 -28.50
C PRO A 196 -16.77 -4.11 -28.20
N ASP A 197 -15.85 -4.92 -27.71
CA ASP A 197 -16.07 -6.34 -27.31
C ASP A 197 -15.30 -6.65 -26.02
N PRO A 198 -15.78 -6.18 -24.86
CA PRO A 198 -15.08 -6.40 -23.60
C PRO A 198 -15.07 -7.89 -23.19
N LYS A 199 -16.08 -8.67 -23.54
CA LYS A 199 -16.09 -10.12 -23.26
C LYS A 199 -15.01 -10.84 -24.05
N GLY A 200 -14.90 -10.57 -25.36
CA GLY A 200 -13.83 -11.12 -26.21
C GLY A 200 -12.45 -10.71 -25.72
N MET A 201 -12.27 -9.46 -25.27
CA MET A 201 -11.02 -9.01 -24.67
C MET A 201 -10.68 -9.82 -23.41
N MET A 202 -11.62 -10.06 -22.49
CA MET A 202 -11.39 -10.87 -21.29
C MET A 202 -11.00 -12.31 -21.66
N ASP A 203 -11.69 -12.93 -22.62
CA ASP A 203 -11.40 -14.27 -23.06
C ASP A 203 -9.99 -14.39 -23.67
N GLU A 204 -9.55 -13.38 -24.44
CA GLU A 204 -8.19 -13.31 -24.99
C GLU A 204 -7.13 -13.14 -23.90
N LEU A 205 -7.35 -12.23 -22.93
CA LEU A 205 -6.46 -12.05 -21.79
C LEU A 205 -6.32 -13.33 -20.96
N HIS A 206 -7.42 -14.03 -20.71
CA HIS A 206 -7.41 -15.34 -20.02
C HIS A 206 -6.67 -16.40 -20.85
N ALA A 207 -6.84 -16.42 -22.16
CA ALA A 207 -6.13 -17.35 -23.05
C ALA A 207 -4.62 -17.12 -23.06
N LEU A 208 -4.16 -15.87 -22.86
CA LEU A 208 -2.76 -15.52 -22.65
C LEU A 208 -2.23 -15.89 -21.25
N GLY A 209 -3.12 -16.31 -20.34
CA GLY A 209 -2.77 -16.73 -18.97
C GLY A 209 -2.90 -15.65 -17.91
N PHE A 210 -3.44 -14.48 -18.23
CA PHE A 210 -3.68 -13.42 -17.24
C PHE A 210 -4.91 -13.71 -16.37
N LYS A 211 -4.85 -13.23 -15.13
CA LYS A 211 -6.00 -12.91 -14.31
C LYS A 211 -6.28 -11.42 -14.42
N VAL A 212 -7.54 -11.03 -14.58
CA VAL A 212 -7.90 -9.66 -14.91
C VAL A 212 -8.66 -9.01 -13.77
N ILE A 213 -8.16 -7.88 -13.27
CA ILE A 213 -8.85 -7.05 -12.29
C ILE A 213 -9.14 -5.66 -12.83
N LEU A 214 -10.25 -5.07 -12.41
CA LEU A 214 -10.70 -3.75 -12.82
C LEU A 214 -10.58 -2.75 -11.68
N TRP A 215 -10.12 -1.55 -11.99
CA TRP A 215 -10.09 -0.44 -11.07
C TRP A 215 -11.51 0.07 -10.75
N VAL A 216 -11.79 0.33 -9.48
CA VAL A 216 -13.07 0.85 -9.00
C VAL A 216 -12.87 1.81 -7.82
N VAL A 217 -13.80 2.77 -7.65
CA VAL A 217 -13.84 3.74 -6.54
C VAL A 217 -15.26 3.85 -5.99
N PRO A 218 -15.44 4.29 -4.73
CA PRO A 218 -16.77 4.51 -4.15
C PRO A 218 -17.35 5.88 -4.53
N PHE A 219 -17.06 6.37 -5.75
CA PHE A 219 -17.45 7.69 -6.22
C PHE A 219 -18.43 7.59 -7.39
N VAL A 220 -19.39 8.52 -7.45
CA VAL A 220 -20.46 8.53 -8.45
C VAL A 220 -20.59 9.93 -9.05
N SER A 221 -20.42 10.03 -10.36
CA SER A 221 -20.61 11.28 -11.09
C SER A 221 -22.04 11.78 -10.99
N PRO A 222 -22.28 13.07 -10.65
CA PRO A 222 -23.64 13.61 -10.46
C PRO A 222 -24.53 13.55 -11.70
N ASP A 223 -23.98 13.47 -12.88
CA ASP A 223 -24.71 13.38 -14.17
C ASP A 223 -24.92 11.93 -14.63
N SER A 224 -24.35 10.97 -13.95
CA SER A 224 -24.47 9.54 -14.32
C SER A 224 -25.89 9.00 -14.11
N PRO A 225 -26.31 7.97 -14.85
CA PRO A 225 -27.53 7.22 -14.57
C PRO A 225 -27.54 6.63 -13.17
N ALA A 226 -26.40 6.13 -12.70
CA ALA A 226 -26.22 5.56 -11.38
C ALA A 226 -26.54 6.55 -10.25
N TYR A 227 -26.16 7.82 -10.41
CA TYR A 227 -26.50 8.86 -9.42
C TYR A 227 -28.00 9.03 -9.26
N ARG A 228 -28.76 9.04 -10.38
CA ARG A 228 -30.22 9.17 -10.35
C ARG A 228 -30.89 7.94 -9.74
N GLU A 229 -30.39 6.75 -10.07
CA GLU A 229 -30.85 5.50 -9.47
C GLU A 229 -30.67 5.54 -7.92
N LEU A 230 -29.48 5.86 -7.47
CA LEU A 230 -29.13 5.90 -6.06
C LEU A 230 -29.88 6.98 -5.29
N LEU A 231 -30.20 8.14 -5.91
CA LEU A 231 -31.08 9.15 -5.32
C LEU A 231 -32.50 8.62 -5.07
N GLY A 232 -32.98 7.68 -5.89
CA GLY A 232 -34.27 7.03 -5.71
C GLY A 232 -34.31 6.04 -4.55
N ILE A 233 -33.15 5.59 -4.07
CA ILE A 233 -33.04 4.65 -2.95
C ILE A 233 -33.01 5.45 -1.63
N ASP A 234 -34.00 5.26 -0.76
CA ASP A 234 -34.14 5.94 0.54
C ASP A 234 -33.92 7.46 0.49
N GLY A 235 -34.40 8.12 -0.56
CA GLY A 235 -34.26 9.57 -0.73
C GLY A 235 -32.78 10.02 -0.77
N GLY A 236 -31.89 9.20 -1.34
CA GLY A 236 -30.45 9.47 -1.47
C GLY A 236 -29.65 9.23 -0.20
N ALA A 237 -30.17 8.45 0.76
CA ALA A 237 -29.40 8.03 1.94
C ALA A 237 -28.23 7.06 1.61
N THR A 238 -28.09 6.69 0.36
CA THR A 238 -26.98 5.90 -0.21
C THR A 238 -25.69 6.71 -0.37
N PHE A 239 -25.77 8.05 -0.21
CA PHE A 239 -24.62 8.95 -0.32
C PHE A 239 -24.29 9.61 1.02
N ILE A 240 -23.04 9.95 1.22
CA ILE A 240 -22.63 10.92 2.23
C ILE A 240 -23.36 12.23 1.96
N ARG A 241 -23.93 12.85 3.00
CA ARG A 241 -24.79 14.03 2.86
C ARG A 241 -24.08 15.32 3.22
N LYS A 242 -24.55 16.42 2.64
CA LYS A 242 -24.19 17.79 3.07
C LYS A 242 -24.55 17.99 4.55
N ALA A 243 -23.86 18.88 5.25
CA ALA A 243 -24.13 19.21 6.64
C ALA A 243 -25.60 19.60 6.90
N ASN A 244 -26.22 20.33 5.97
CA ASN A 244 -27.63 20.70 6.05
C ASN A 244 -28.60 19.55 5.74
N ARG A 245 -28.07 18.34 5.46
CA ARG A 245 -28.79 17.10 5.09
C ARG A 245 -29.68 17.23 3.85
N LYS A 246 -29.49 18.28 3.05
CA LYS A 246 -30.21 18.51 1.80
C LYS A 246 -29.42 17.97 0.60
N GLY A 247 -29.53 16.68 0.37
CA GLY A 247 -28.94 15.97 -0.76
C GLY A 247 -27.49 15.54 -0.54
N PRO A 248 -26.93 14.79 -1.51
CA PRO A 248 -25.57 14.28 -1.46
C PRO A 248 -24.52 15.38 -1.39
N ALA A 249 -23.43 15.11 -0.68
CA ALA A 249 -22.24 15.91 -0.76
C ALA A 249 -21.49 15.56 -2.04
N VAL A 250 -20.98 16.57 -2.73
CA VAL A 250 -20.14 16.41 -3.92
C VAL A 250 -18.75 16.93 -3.57
N MET A 251 -17.75 16.10 -3.75
CA MET A 251 -16.36 16.44 -3.49
C MET A 251 -15.59 16.61 -4.79
N THR A 252 -14.47 17.31 -4.72
CA THR A 252 -13.45 17.35 -5.77
C THR A 252 -12.36 16.33 -5.45
N TRP A 253 -11.97 15.56 -6.43
CA TRP A 253 -10.90 14.56 -6.35
C TRP A 253 -10.03 14.64 -7.60
N TRP A 254 -9.02 13.78 -7.77
CA TRP A 254 -8.06 13.89 -8.89
C TRP A 254 -8.73 13.83 -10.29
N ASN A 255 -9.91 13.23 -10.40
CA ASN A 255 -10.61 13.07 -11.70
C ASN A 255 -11.95 13.80 -11.74
N GLY A 256 -12.04 14.99 -11.12
CA GLY A 256 -13.19 15.86 -11.22
C GLY A 256 -14.03 15.94 -9.95
N GLN A 257 -15.35 15.88 -10.11
CA GLN A 257 -16.31 16.03 -9.00
C GLN A 257 -17.25 14.84 -8.94
N SER A 258 -17.42 14.26 -7.76
CA SER A 258 -18.30 13.12 -7.53
C SER A 258 -19.01 13.18 -6.19
N ALA A 259 -20.18 12.57 -6.12
CA ALA A 259 -20.79 12.20 -4.85
C ALA A 259 -20.10 10.92 -4.32
N VAL A 260 -20.04 10.78 -2.99
CA VAL A 260 -19.40 9.64 -2.34
C VAL A 260 -20.46 8.72 -1.78
N LEU A 261 -20.35 7.42 -2.08
CA LEU A 261 -21.24 6.41 -1.49
C LEU A 261 -21.04 6.33 0.03
N ASP A 262 -22.14 6.26 0.75
CA ASP A 262 -22.12 5.85 2.15
C ASP A 262 -22.21 4.32 2.23
N LEU A 263 -21.05 3.66 2.29
CA LEU A 263 -20.94 2.20 2.30
C LEU A 263 -21.31 1.59 3.67
N THR A 264 -21.57 2.40 4.70
CA THR A 264 -22.21 1.95 5.94
C THR A 264 -23.71 1.73 5.75
N ASN A 265 -24.30 2.34 4.72
CA ASN A 265 -25.67 2.06 4.32
C ASN A 265 -25.76 0.73 3.56
N ALA A 266 -26.50 -0.23 4.11
CA ALA A 266 -26.62 -1.58 3.55
C ALA A 266 -27.12 -1.60 2.09
N LYS A 267 -28.00 -0.65 1.70
CA LYS A 267 -28.52 -0.57 0.32
C LYS A 267 -27.48 -0.02 -0.65
N ALA A 268 -26.64 0.92 -0.21
CA ALA A 268 -25.51 1.40 -1.02
C ALA A 268 -24.48 0.29 -1.24
N MET A 269 -24.14 -0.42 -0.16
CA MET A 269 -23.22 -1.57 -0.20
C MET A 269 -23.76 -2.69 -1.13
N GLU A 270 -25.02 -3.05 -0.99
CA GLU A 270 -25.66 -4.06 -1.83
C GLU A 270 -25.72 -3.63 -3.30
N TRP A 271 -26.03 -2.35 -3.56
CA TRP A 271 -26.03 -1.80 -4.92
C TRP A 271 -24.65 -1.91 -5.56
N PHE A 272 -23.60 -1.50 -4.82
CA PHE A 272 -22.23 -1.55 -5.33
C PHE A 272 -21.78 -2.99 -5.58
N ARG A 273 -22.05 -3.90 -4.65
CA ARG A 273 -21.75 -5.34 -4.80
C ARG A 273 -22.39 -5.92 -6.07
N ARG A 274 -23.67 -5.61 -6.33
CA ARG A 274 -24.34 -6.06 -7.55
C ARG A 274 -23.64 -5.57 -8.83
N GLN A 275 -23.03 -4.36 -8.82
CA GLN A 275 -22.25 -3.90 -9.97
C GLN A 275 -21.01 -4.78 -10.18
N LEU A 276 -20.27 -5.07 -9.11
CA LEU A 276 -19.08 -5.91 -9.16
C LEU A 276 -19.39 -7.35 -9.60
N ASP A 277 -20.41 -7.96 -8.98
CA ASP A 277 -20.85 -9.31 -9.33
C ASP A 277 -21.32 -9.41 -10.79
N ARG A 278 -21.93 -8.35 -11.31
CA ARG A 278 -22.29 -8.25 -12.74
C ARG A 278 -21.07 -8.28 -13.63
N LEU A 279 -20.02 -7.52 -13.32
CA LEU A 279 -18.78 -7.51 -14.08
C LEU A 279 -18.11 -8.89 -14.12
N GLN A 280 -18.09 -9.61 -13.00
CA GLN A 280 -17.60 -10.99 -12.95
C GLN A 280 -18.45 -11.93 -13.79
N ARG A 281 -19.78 -11.87 -13.65
CA ARG A 281 -20.70 -12.77 -14.34
C ARG A 281 -20.73 -12.53 -15.86
N ASP A 282 -20.79 -11.26 -16.28
CA ASP A 282 -21.06 -10.91 -17.68
C ASP A 282 -19.79 -10.89 -18.53
N TYR A 283 -18.65 -10.53 -17.93
CA TYR A 283 -17.37 -10.40 -18.64
C TYR A 283 -16.30 -11.41 -18.20
N GLY A 284 -16.46 -12.03 -17.03
CA GLY A 284 -15.45 -12.96 -16.49
C GLY A 284 -14.29 -12.26 -15.77
N VAL A 285 -14.50 -11.05 -15.23
CA VAL A 285 -13.51 -10.33 -14.43
C VAL A 285 -13.15 -11.16 -13.20
N ASP A 286 -11.86 -11.32 -12.89
CA ASP A 286 -11.41 -12.12 -11.74
C ASP A 286 -11.54 -11.35 -10.41
N GLY A 287 -11.40 -10.00 -10.42
CA GLY A 287 -11.53 -9.18 -9.23
C GLY A 287 -11.32 -7.70 -9.46
N PHE A 288 -10.90 -6.97 -8.41
CA PHE A 288 -10.93 -5.51 -8.46
C PHE A 288 -9.74 -4.86 -7.75
N LYS A 289 -9.28 -3.73 -8.30
CA LYS A 289 -8.42 -2.75 -7.64
C LYS A 289 -9.32 -1.69 -7.01
N PHE A 290 -9.42 -1.70 -5.70
CA PHE A 290 -10.24 -0.78 -4.91
C PHE A 290 -9.42 0.47 -4.57
N ASP A 291 -9.64 1.54 -5.30
CA ASP A 291 -8.95 2.82 -5.12
C ASP A 291 -9.85 3.85 -4.41
N GLY A 292 -9.26 4.95 -3.96
CA GLY A 292 -9.99 5.91 -3.14
C GLY A 292 -10.46 5.29 -1.82
N GLY A 293 -11.57 5.80 -1.27
CA GLY A 293 -12.15 5.29 -0.01
C GLY A 293 -11.35 5.65 1.24
N ASP A 294 -10.34 6.51 1.12
CA ASP A 294 -9.57 7.05 2.25
C ASP A 294 -10.49 7.90 3.15
N ILE A 295 -10.21 7.94 4.43
CA ILE A 295 -10.93 8.78 5.40
C ILE A 295 -11.02 10.23 4.92
N GLY A 296 -9.98 10.75 4.27
CA GLY A 296 -9.95 12.11 3.76
C GLY A 296 -11.03 12.45 2.73
N TYR A 297 -11.56 11.47 2.00
CA TYR A 297 -12.68 11.68 1.07
C TYR A 297 -14.04 11.79 1.75
N TYR A 298 -14.11 11.42 3.00
CA TYR A 298 -15.32 11.54 3.81
C TYR A 298 -15.26 12.75 4.74
N ASP A 299 -14.07 13.32 5.00
CA ASP A 299 -13.87 14.50 5.88
C ASP A 299 -13.41 15.73 5.08
N LEU A 300 -14.36 16.38 4.42
CA LEU A 300 -14.12 17.67 3.76
C LEU A 300 -14.87 18.77 4.51
N PRO A 301 -14.24 19.44 5.49
CA PRO A 301 -14.87 20.46 6.34
C PRO A 301 -15.59 21.56 5.55
N ASP A 302 -14.97 22.01 4.45
CA ASP A 302 -15.48 23.08 3.59
C ASP A 302 -16.75 22.69 2.81
N GLN A 303 -17.01 21.39 2.69
CA GLN A 303 -18.20 20.86 2.04
C GLN A 303 -19.29 20.41 3.01
N GLY A 304 -19.03 20.47 4.30
CA GLY A 304 -20.02 20.36 5.36
C GLY A 304 -20.73 19.02 5.49
N TYR A 305 -20.02 17.90 5.43
CA TYR A 305 -20.61 16.56 5.37
C TYR A 305 -21.53 16.16 6.53
N VAL A 306 -21.22 16.54 7.77
CA VAL A 306 -21.99 16.20 8.97
C VAL A 306 -21.91 17.32 9.98
N GLU A 307 -23.03 17.70 10.61
CA GLU A 307 -23.10 18.75 11.61
C GLU A 307 -22.50 18.34 12.96
N ASP A 308 -22.68 17.07 13.36
CA ASP A 308 -22.18 16.55 14.63
C ASP A 308 -20.78 15.92 14.41
N PRO A 309 -19.72 16.50 15.00
CA PRO A 309 -18.36 15.97 14.85
C PRO A 309 -18.19 14.54 15.38
N SER A 310 -18.97 14.09 16.34
CA SER A 310 -18.89 12.73 16.89
C SER A 310 -19.48 11.69 15.94
N ILE A 311 -20.62 11.99 15.34
CA ILE A 311 -21.23 11.19 14.28
C ILE A 311 -20.33 11.17 13.05
N ARG A 312 -19.74 12.32 12.72
CA ARG A 312 -18.83 12.51 11.60
C ARG A 312 -17.62 11.59 11.69
N GLN A 313 -16.98 11.52 12.86
CA GLN A 313 -15.79 10.67 13.05
C GLN A 313 -16.11 9.20 12.82
N GLY A 314 -17.15 8.65 13.43
CA GLY A 314 -17.55 7.26 13.26
C GLY A 314 -17.90 6.91 11.80
N VAL A 315 -18.68 7.78 11.13
CA VAL A 315 -19.06 7.57 9.72
C VAL A 315 -17.84 7.53 8.79
N LEU A 316 -16.81 8.33 9.04
CA LEU A 316 -15.64 8.40 8.19
C LEU A 316 -14.81 7.12 8.25
N GLU A 317 -14.44 6.69 9.45
CA GLU A 317 -13.66 5.48 9.67
C GLU A 317 -14.44 4.24 9.25
N GLU A 318 -15.74 4.18 9.57
CA GLU A 318 -16.62 3.06 9.22
C GLU A 318 -16.78 2.90 7.71
N ASN A 319 -16.85 3.99 6.94
CA ASN A 319 -16.89 3.93 5.49
C ASN A 319 -15.61 3.33 4.89
N THR A 320 -14.43 3.75 5.37
CA THR A 320 -13.15 3.17 4.94
C THR A 320 -13.06 1.68 5.30
N VAL A 321 -13.54 1.29 6.50
CA VAL A 321 -13.62 -0.12 6.91
C VAL A 321 -14.61 -0.89 6.04
N ALA A 322 -15.79 -0.33 5.75
CA ALA A 322 -16.80 -0.96 4.90
C ALA A 322 -16.27 -1.18 3.47
N TRP A 323 -15.54 -0.19 2.92
CA TRP A 323 -14.85 -0.30 1.64
C TRP A 323 -13.87 -1.47 1.64
N ALA A 324 -12.99 -1.54 2.65
CA ALA A 324 -12.02 -2.63 2.75
C ALA A 324 -12.68 -4.00 2.97
N LYS A 325 -13.76 -4.07 3.77
CA LYS A 325 -14.50 -5.32 4.00
C LYS A 325 -15.17 -5.88 2.73
N LEU A 326 -15.56 -5.02 1.81
CA LEU A 326 -16.13 -5.45 0.54
C LEU A 326 -15.15 -6.36 -0.24
N GLY A 327 -13.86 -6.04 -0.22
CA GLY A 327 -12.84 -6.83 -0.91
C GLY A 327 -12.61 -8.22 -0.33
N LEU A 328 -13.04 -8.49 0.91
CA LEU A 328 -12.93 -9.83 1.48
C LEU A 328 -13.78 -10.88 0.73
N ASP A 329 -14.75 -10.43 -0.06
CA ASP A 329 -15.59 -11.29 -0.90
C ASP A 329 -14.93 -11.63 -2.24
N TYR A 330 -13.84 -10.93 -2.60
CA TYR A 330 -13.12 -11.10 -3.87
C TYR A 330 -11.66 -11.51 -3.61
N PRO A 331 -11.25 -12.75 -3.91
CA PRO A 331 -9.86 -13.21 -3.71
C PRO A 331 -8.84 -12.40 -4.50
N PHE A 332 -9.22 -11.91 -5.69
CA PHE A 332 -8.44 -10.95 -6.45
C PHE A 332 -8.84 -9.53 -6.04
N ASN A 333 -8.15 -8.98 -5.06
CA ASN A 333 -8.37 -7.62 -4.57
C ASN A 333 -7.03 -6.89 -4.43
N GLU A 334 -7.01 -5.60 -4.70
CA GLU A 334 -5.91 -4.71 -4.35
C GLU A 334 -6.49 -3.42 -3.76
N TYR A 335 -5.96 -2.99 -2.63
CA TYR A 335 -6.39 -1.79 -1.93
C TYR A 335 -5.29 -0.74 -1.84
N ARG A 336 -5.69 0.52 -2.00
CA ARG A 336 -4.84 1.68 -1.71
C ARG A 336 -4.90 2.05 -0.23
N ALA A 337 -6.09 2.13 0.34
CA ALA A 337 -6.30 2.61 1.70
C ALA A 337 -7.18 1.67 2.52
N CYS A 338 -6.87 1.55 3.79
CA CYS A 338 -7.75 0.89 4.76
C CYS A 338 -7.46 1.39 6.19
N TRP A 339 -8.41 1.12 7.08
CA TRP A 339 -8.33 1.46 8.49
C TRP A 339 -8.52 0.22 9.35
N LYS A 340 -7.56 -0.09 10.23
CA LYS A 340 -7.62 -1.24 11.18
C LYS A 340 -7.89 -2.60 10.50
N MET A 341 -7.37 -2.84 9.30
CA MET A 341 -7.60 -4.07 8.54
C MET A 341 -6.39 -5.03 8.55
N GLY A 342 -5.49 -4.89 9.51
CA GLY A 342 -4.40 -5.85 9.72
C GLY A 342 -4.91 -7.28 9.88
N GLY A 343 -4.13 -8.28 9.45
CA GLY A 343 -4.48 -9.71 9.54
C GLY A 343 -5.48 -10.21 8.50
N GLN A 344 -6.04 -9.32 7.65
CA GLN A 344 -7.02 -9.68 6.62
C GLN A 344 -6.34 -10.08 5.30
N PRO A 345 -7.02 -10.91 4.46
CA PRO A 345 -6.49 -11.37 3.17
C PRO A 345 -6.66 -10.30 2.07
N LEU A 346 -6.13 -9.10 2.31
CA LEU A 346 -6.18 -7.96 1.40
C LEU A 346 -4.80 -7.65 0.87
N VAL A 347 -4.68 -7.48 -0.45
CA VAL A 347 -3.48 -6.94 -1.08
C VAL A 347 -3.44 -5.43 -0.82
N GLN A 348 -2.40 -4.97 -0.14
CA GLN A 348 -2.25 -3.56 0.20
C GLN A 348 -1.13 -2.94 -0.63
N ARG A 349 -1.47 -2.08 -1.58
CA ARG A 349 -0.52 -1.30 -2.35
C ARG A 349 -0.12 -0.04 -1.58
N LEU A 350 1.18 0.21 -1.48
CA LEU A 350 1.69 1.46 -0.92
C LEU A 350 1.30 2.67 -1.81
N CYS A 351 1.39 3.87 -1.26
CA CYS A 351 1.10 5.10 -2.01
C CYS A 351 2.01 5.23 -3.23
N ASP A 352 1.48 5.92 -4.26
CA ASP A 352 2.23 6.21 -5.49
C ASP A 352 3.57 6.86 -5.17
N LYS A 353 4.63 6.37 -5.80
CA LYS A 353 5.99 6.88 -5.71
C LYS A 353 6.31 7.70 -6.95
N SER A 354 7.17 8.69 -6.80
CA SER A 354 7.82 9.35 -7.92
C SER A 354 8.98 8.50 -8.43
N PRO A 355 9.35 8.61 -9.73
CA PRO A 355 10.49 7.91 -10.31
C PRO A 355 11.81 8.57 -9.86
N GLU A 356 12.07 8.51 -8.57
CA GLU A 356 13.18 9.21 -7.92
C GLU A 356 13.86 8.32 -6.87
N TRP A 357 15.19 8.47 -6.75
CA TRP A 357 15.99 7.75 -5.77
C TRP A 357 15.54 7.96 -4.31
N SER A 358 14.95 9.14 -3.99
CA SER A 358 14.37 9.42 -2.68
C SER A 358 13.19 8.50 -2.37
N ASP A 359 12.32 8.26 -3.35
CA ASP A 359 11.14 7.42 -3.22
C ASP A 359 11.51 5.93 -3.29
N LEU A 360 12.51 5.56 -4.10
CA LEU A 360 13.07 4.20 -4.09
C LEU A 360 13.57 3.80 -2.70
N ARG A 361 14.26 4.70 -1.99
CA ARG A 361 14.72 4.44 -0.61
C ARG A 361 13.61 4.28 0.41
N ARG A 362 12.40 4.79 0.12
CA ARG A 362 11.24 4.67 1.00
C ARG A 362 10.55 3.31 0.90
N LEU A 363 10.73 2.57 -0.20
CA LEU A 363 10.01 1.31 -0.42
C LEU A 363 10.21 0.32 0.72
N ILE A 364 11.45 0.12 1.17
CA ILE A 364 11.76 -0.85 2.22
C ILE A 364 11.14 -0.45 3.57
N PRO A 365 11.39 0.74 4.13
CA PRO A 365 10.78 1.11 5.40
C PRO A 365 9.24 1.23 5.34
N ASP A 366 8.65 1.69 4.22
CA ASP A 366 7.20 1.71 4.04
C ASP A 366 6.61 0.28 4.06
N MET A 367 7.28 -0.70 3.41
CA MET A 367 6.86 -2.12 3.47
C MET A 367 7.01 -2.74 4.86
N ILE A 368 8.07 -2.39 5.59
CA ILE A 368 8.26 -2.81 6.98
C ILE A 368 7.11 -2.26 7.83
N GLY A 369 6.81 -0.96 7.72
CA GLY A 369 5.69 -0.33 8.42
C GLY A 369 4.35 -0.99 8.10
N ALA A 370 4.09 -1.33 6.83
CA ALA A 370 2.89 -2.06 6.44
C ALA A 370 2.80 -3.43 7.12
N GLY A 371 3.89 -4.20 7.11
CA GLY A 371 3.96 -5.48 7.81
C GLY A 371 3.68 -5.37 9.31
N LEU A 372 4.23 -4.32 9.95
CA LEU A 372 4.04 -4.05 11.38
C LEU A 372 2.63 -3.51 11.73
N LEU A 373 1.86 -3.07 10.74
CA LEU A 373 0.41 -2.79 10.89
C LEU A 373 -0.46 -4.01 10.52
N GLY A 374 0.13 -5.17 10.30
CA GLY A 374 -0.56 -6.43 10.02
C GLY A 374 -0.85 -6.70 8.54
N HIS A 375 -0.28 -5.92 7.61
CA HIS A 375 -0.45 -6.10 6.18
C HIS A 375 0.67 -6.97 5.60
N SER A 376 0.49 -8.29 5.68
CA SER A 376 1.48 -9.25 5.16
C SER A 376 1.57 -9.26 3.63
N PHE A 377 0.46 -8.95 2.94
CA PHE A 377 0.32 -9.00 1.48
C PHE A 377 0.52 -7.60 0.88
N VAL A 378 1.73 -7.06 1.01
CA VAL A 378 2.04 -5.70 0.57
C VAL A 378 2.62 -5.68 -0.84
N CYS A 379 2.06 -4.78 -1.69
CA CYS A 379 2.62 -4.40 -2.97
C CYS A 379 3.35 -3.05 -2.82
N PRO A 380 4.64 -2.95 -3.19
CA PRO A 380 5.44 -1.74 -2.95
C PRO A 380 5.10 -0.56 -3.87
N ASP A 381 4.09 -0.62 -4.70
CA ASP A 381 3.71 0.26 -5.80
C ASP A 381 4.19 -0.29 -7.17
N MET A 382 4.20 0.53 -8.21
CA MET A 382 4.65 0.17 -9.55
C MET A 382 6.17 0.40 -9.70
N ILE A 383 6.82 -0.45 -10.46
CA ILE A 383 8.24 -0.30 -10.78
C ILE A 383 8.47 1.00 -11.52
N GLY A 384 9.40 1.82 -11.01
CA GLY A 384 9.66 3.16 -11.50
C GLY A 384 8.66 4.22 -10.97
N GLY A 385 7.71 3.82 -10.11
CA GLY A 385 6.73 4.69 -9.45
C GLY A 385 5.38 4.77 -10.16
N GLY A 386 4.34 5.09 -9.38
CA GLY A 386 2.94 5.21 -9.82
C GLY A 386 2.45 6.64 -10.08
N MET A 387 3.27 7.67 -9.82
CA MET A 387 2.92 9.07 -10.07
C MET A 387 3.00 9.41 -11.56
N LEU A 388 1.85 9.31 -12.27
CA LEU A 388 1.74 9.44 -13.72
C LEU A 388 2.40 10.71 -14.27
N ASP A 389 2.07 11.87 -13.71
CA ASP A 389 2.58 13.16 -14.17
C ASP A 389 4.10 13.28 -13.95
N ASN A 390 4.60 12.79 -12.83
CA ASN A 390 6.03 12.81 -12.52
C ASN A 390 6.80 11.84 -13.42
N PHE A 391 6.20 10.69 -13.74
CA PHE A 391 6.82 9.69 -14.61
C PHE A 391 7.00 10.24 -16.04
N TRP A 392 5.94 10.80 -16.63
CA TRP A 392 5.99 11.32 -18.00
C TRP A 392 6.49 12.76 -18.08
N GLY A 393 6.34 13.55 -17.02
CA GLY A 393 6.84 14.94 -16.96
C GLY A 393 8.30 15.06 -16.54
N GLY A 394 8.90 13.99 -16.03
CA GLY A 394 10.28 13.94 -15.54
C GLY A 394 11.30 13.46 -16.57
N LYS A 395 12.58 13.46 -16.14
CA LYS A 395 13.64 12.81 -16.89
C LYS A 395 13.71 11.34 -16.47
N PHE A 396 13.51 10.42 -17.42
CA PHE A 396 13.64 8.99 -17.15
C PHE A 396 15.06 8.62 -16.70
N ASP A 397 15.19 8.02 -15.54
CA ASP A 397 16.43 7.47 -15.00
C ASP A 397 16.42 5.94 -15.13
N LYS A 398 17.19 5.45 -16.10
CA LYS A 398 17.30 4.04 -16.40
C LYS A 398 17.83 3.21 -15.23
N GLU A 399 18.82 3.74 -14.49
CA GLU A 399 19.39 3.04 -13.34
C GLU A 399 18.35 2.93 -12.22
N GLU A 400 17.65 4.01 -11.92
CA GLU A 400 16.57 4.00 -10.92
C GLU A 400 15.49 2.95 -11.27
N PHE A 401 15.02 2.91 -12.52
CA PHE A 401 14.00 1.96 -12.97
C PHE A 401 14.47 0.50 -12.79
N ILE A 402 15.72 0.17 -13.14
CA ILE A 402 16.28 -1.18 -12.96
C ILE A 402 16.39 -1.51 -11.47
N ARG A 403 16.89 -0.57 -10.64
CA ARG A 403 17.00 -0.78 -9.19
C ARG A 403 15.63 -0.91 -8.52
N SER A 404 14.64 -0.16 -8.99
CA SER A 404 13.25 -0.32 -8.57
C SER A 404 12.75 -1.74 -8.86
N ALA A 405 12.96 -2.25 -10.07
CA ALA A 405 12.62 -3.63 -10.41
C ALA A 405 13.32 -4.67 -9.51
N GLN A 406 14.59 -4.42 -9.14
CA GLN A 406 15.34 -5.29 -8.23
C GLN A 406 14.74 -5.30 -6.82
N VAL A 407 14.32 -4.15 -6.27
CA VAL A 407 13.63 -4.10 -4.97
C VAL A 407 12.33 -4.90 -5.03
N HIS A 408 11.53 -4.68 -6.07
CA HIS A 408 10.24 -5.34 -6.26
C HIS A 408 10.36 -6.86 -6.45
N ALA A 409 11.42 -7.34 -7.08
CA ALA A 409 11.60 -8.77 -7.39
C ALA A 409 11.53 -9.66 -6.15
N LEU A 410 12.10 -9.22 -5.05
CA LEU A 410 12.14 -9.96 -3.78
C LEU A 410 11.30 -9.30 -2.67
N ALA A 411 10.48 -8.30 -3.00
CA ALA A 411 9.37 -7.85 -2.15
C ALA A 411 8.25 -8.90 -2.12
N PRO A 412 7.26 -8.81 -1.22
CA PRO A 412 6.13 -9.75 -1.22
C PRO A 412 5.41 -9.81 -2.56
N MET A 413 5.27 -8.69 -3.26
CA MET A 413 4.70 -8.58 -4.60
C MET A 413 5.56 -7.74 -5.52
N MET A 414 5.36 -7.90 -6.84
CA MET A 414 6.08 -7.18 -7.88
C MET A 414 5.08 -6.67 -8.92
N GLN A 415 5.02 -5.36 -9.14
CA GLN A 415 4.08 -4.75 -10.07
C GLN A 415 4.80 -3.88 -11.10
N PHE A 416 4.57 -4.16 -12.39
CA PHE A 416 4.93 -3.29 -13.50
C PHE A 416 3.75 -2.43 -13.91
N SER A 417 4.05 -1.25 -14.49
CA SER A 417 3.09 -0.46 -15.23
C SER A 417 3.74 0.07 -16.51
N ALA A 418 4.81 0.88 -16.43
CA ALA A 418 5.58 1.23 -17.62
C ALA A 418 6.18 -0.04 -18.27
N ALA A 419 6.03 -0.15 -19.58
CA ALA A 419 6.50 -1.31 -20.36
C ALA A 419 8.04 -1.34 -20.45
N PRO A 420 8.74 -2.30 -19.83
CA PRO A 420 10.20 -2.32 -19.83
C PRO A 420 10.81 -2.35 -21.24
N TRP A 421 10.17 -3.07 -22.17
CA TRP A 421 10.65 -3.18 -23.56
C TRP A 421 10.54 -1.89 -24.37
N ARG A 422 9.69 -0.96 -23.93
CA ARG A 422 9.58 0.37 -24.53
C ARG A 422 10.56 1.37 -23.89
N MET A 423 10.83 1.20 -22.59
CA MET A 423 11.67 2.11 -21.80
C MET A 423 13.16 1.82 -21.94
N LEU A 424 13.55 0.58 -22.21
CA LEU A 424 14.92 0.09 -22.13
C LEU A 424 15.41 -0.47 -23.47
N GLY A 425 16.72 -0.36 -23.69
CA GLY A 425 17.40 -1.09 -24.77
C GLY A 425 17.52 -2.59 -24.48
N ALA A 426 17.92 -3.36 -25.48
CA ALA A 426 17.95 -4.82 -25.40
C ALA A 426 18.80 -5.37 -24.24
N GLU A 427 19.94 -4.77 -23.95
CA GLU A 427 20.84 -5.18 -22.85
C GLU A 427 20.19 -4.97 -21.49
N ASP A 428 19.63 -3.79 -21.25
CA ASP A 428 18.95 -3.45 -20.00
C ASP A 428 17.64 -4.26 -19.82
N LEU A 429 16.92 -4.52 -20.92
CA LEU A 429 15.74 -5.39 -20.90
C LEU A 429 16.10 -6.83 -20.50
N ALA A 430 17.27 -7.32 -20.91
CA ALA A 430 17.77 -8.63 -20.48
C ALA A 430 18.02 -8.67 -18.96
N ILE A 431 18.47 -7.55 -18.36
CA ILE A 431 18.60 -7.43 -16.89
C ILE A 431 17.22 -7.58 -16.23
N ILE A 432 16.19 -6.88 -16.72
CA ILE A 432 14.83 -7.00 -16.18
C ILE A 432 14.29 -8.44 -16.27
N ARG A 433 14.55 -9.13 -17.39
CA ARG A 433 14.18 -10.57 -17.50
C ARG A 433 14.90 -11.43 -16.45
N GLY A 434 16.18 -11.16 -16.18
CA GLY A 434 16.94 -11.83 -15.12
C GLY A 434 16.36 -11.56 -13.71
N VAL A 435 15.94 -10.32 -13.47
CA VAL A 435 15.27 -9.90 -12.22
C VAL A 435 13.94 -10.63 -12.04
N VAL A 436 13.12 -10.73 -13.09
CA VAL A 436 11.85 -11.48 -13.05
C VAL A 436 12.11 -12.99 -12.91
N ALA A 437 13.12 -13.54 -13.56
CA ALA A 437 13.52 -14.94 -13.38
C ALA A 437 13.93 -15.25 -11.94
N THR A 438 14.59 -14.29 -11.26
CA THR A 438 14.90 -14.41 -9.83
C THR A 438 13.62 -14.49 -9.00
N ARG A 439 12.62 -13.64 -9.26
CA ARG A 439 11.29 -13.74 -8.63
C ARG A 439 10.66 -15.11 -8.84
N GLN A 440 10.65 -15.61 -10.08
CA GLN A 440 10.04 -16.90 -10.42
C GLN A 440 10.72 -18.06 -9.68
N ARG A 441 12.05 -18.02 -9.50
CA ARG A 441 12.79 -19.01 -8.73
C ARG A 441 12.28 -19.10 -7.28
N PHE A 442 11.96 -17.99 -6.65
CA PHE A 442 11.48 -17.95 -5.26
C PHE A 442 9.95 -18.11 -5.14
N ALA A 443 9.20 -18.02 -6.24
CA ALA A 443 7.73 -18.02 -6.21
C ALA A 443 7.12 -19.20 -5.41
N PRO A 444 7.57 -20.47 -5.53
CA PRO A 444 7.03 -21.56 -4.72
C PRO A 444 7.17 -21.30 -3.22
N ARG A 445 8.34 -20.81 -2.78
CA ARG A 445 8.58 -20.52 -1.35
C ARG A 445 7.77 -19.30 -0.86
N TYR A 446 7.52 -18.31 -1.74
CA TYR A 446 6.65 -17.17 -1.43
C TYR A 446 5.19 -17.59 -1.24
N VAL A 447 4.71 -18.52 -2.06
CA VAL A 447 3.36 -19.11 -1.91
C VAL A 447 3.21 -19.83 -0.56
N GLU A 448 4.21 -20.61 -0.15
CA GLU A 448 4.23 -21.26 1.16
C GLU A 448 4.28 -20.24 2.29
N LEU A 449 5.19 -19.25 2.20
CA LEU A 449 5.32 -18.19 3.19
C LEU A 449 4.02 -17.39 3.34
N ALA A 450 3.32 -17.07 2.23
CA ALA A 450 2.04 -16.38 2.28
C ALA A 450 1.00 -17.16 3.11
N LYS A 451 0.93 -18.47 2.94
CA LYS A 451 0.05 -19.35 3.73
C LYS A 451 0.46 -19.41 5.20
N GLU A 452 1.77 -19.51 5.47
CA GLU A 452 2.31 -19.47 6.84
C GLU A 452 1.96 -18.16 7.55
N CYS A 453 2.14 -17.02 6.86
CA CYS A 453 1.83 -15.68 7.38
C CYS A 453 0.34 -15.47 7.61
N ALA A 454 -0.52 -15.99 6.73
CA ALA A 454 -1.97 -15.93 6.90
C ALA A 454 -2.47 -16.59 8.19
N VAL A 455 -1.77 -17.62 8.66
CA VAL A 455 -2.09 -18.35 9.91
C VAL A 455 -1.39 -17.77 11.12
N SER A 456 -0.10 -17.42 10.98
CA SER A 456 0.72 -16.96 12.10
C SER A 456 0.56 -15.48 12.43
N GLY A 457 0.08 -14.66 11.47
CA GLY A 457 0.06 -13.20 11.54
C GLY A 457 1.43 -12.55 11.35
N GLU A 458 2.50 -13.32 11.22
CA GLU A 458 3.84 -12.77 10.97
C GLU A 458 3.91 -12.11 9.60
N PRO A 459 4.59 -10.96 9.42
CA PRO A 459 4.73 -10.33 8.11
C PRO A 459 5.62 -11.16 7.18
N MET A 460 5.32 -11.16 5.87
CA MET A 460 6.19 -11.78 4.86
C MET A 460 7.54 -11.07 4.76
N LEU A 461 7.51 -9.73 4.73
CA LEU A 461 8.70 -8.88 4.74
C LEU A 461 8.92 -8.34 6.15
N ARG A 462 10.14 -8.48 6.66
CA ARG A 462 10.52 -8.15 8.04
C ARG A 462 11.73 -7.22 8.06
N SER A 463 11.81 -6.33 9.05
CA SER A 463 13.06 -5.63 9.33
C SER A 463 14.12 -6.59 9.86
N MET A 464 15.38 -6.19 9.78
CA MET A 464 16.50 -6.96 10.37
C MET A 464 16.33 -7.10 11.88
N ASP A 465 15.90 -6.03 12.57
CA ASP A 465 15.67 -6.05 14.02
C ASP A 465 14.49 -6.97 14.40
N TYR A 466 13.41 -6.96 13.62
CA TYR A 466 12.28 -7.86 13.85
C TYR A 466 12.69 -9.33 13.83
N GLN A 467 13.48 -9.72 12.83
CA GLN A 467 13.88 -11.12 12.63
C GLN A 467 15.05 -11.53 13.53
N PHE A 468 15.95 -10.59 13.86
CA PHE A 468 17.18 -10.83 14.62
C PHE A 468 17.30 -9.82 15.78
N PRO A 469 16.40 -9.89 16.77
CA PRO A 469 16.35 -8.92 17.85
C PRO A 469 17.64 -8.90 18.69
N GLY A 470 18.00 -7.72 19.21
CA GLY A 470 19.17 -7.53 20.06
C GLY A 470 20.51 -7.65 19.34
N CYS A 471 20.52 -7.59 18.01
CA CYS A 471 21.74 -7.66 17.20
C CYS A 471 22.26 -6.29 16.76
N GLY A 472 21.63 -5.18 17.19
CA GLY A 472 22.01 -3.81 16.81
C GLY A 472 21.53 -3.43 15.40
N TYR A 473 20.43 -4.01 14.95
CA TYR A 473 19.86 -3.77 13.61
C TYR A 473 18.68 -2.80 13.60
N GLU A 474 18.39 -2.14 14.70
CA GLU A 474 17.22 -1.28 14.90
C GLU A 474 17.14 -0.12 13.89
N LYS A 475 18.31 0.32 13.36
CA LYS A 475 18.42 1.41 12.37
C LYS A 475 18.52 0.93 10.92
N VAL A 476 18.48 -0.38 10.68
CA VAL A 476 18.68 -0.94 9.33
C VAL A 476 17.37 -0.86 8.55
N THR A 477 17.31 0.05 7.59
CA THR A 477 16.15 0.30 6.73
C THR A 477 16.45 0.18 5.23
N ASP A 478 17.67 -0.27 4.87
CA ASP A 478 18.14 -0.41 3.48
C ASP A 478 18.35 -1.87 3.06
N GLN A 479 18.04 -2.81 3.93
CA GLN A 479 17.94 -4.25 3.68
C GLN A 479 16.80 -4.85 4.49
N PHE A 480 16.26 -5.97 4.06
CA PHE A 480 15.10 -6.62 4.66
C PHE A 480 15.22 -8.13 4.64
N VAL A 481 14.33 -8.79 5.37
CA VAL A 481 14.27 -10.25 5.44
C VAL A 481 12.91 -10.72 4.89
N ILE A 482 12.91 -11.75 4.06
CA ILE A 482 11.70 -12.46 3.66
C ILE A 482 11.58 -13.73 4.48
N GLY A 483 10.50 -13.82 5.24
CA GLY A 483 10.30 -14.92 6.18
C GLY A 483 11.45 -15.05 7.16
N ASP A 484 12.07 -16.23 7.19
CA ASP A 484 13.25 -16.56 7.99
C ASP A 484 14.42 -17.08 7.13
N PHE A 485 14.31 -16.95 5.79
CA PHE A 485 15.21 -17.68 4.89
C PHE A 485 15.99 -16.79 3.91
N LEU A 486 15.62 -15.53 3.71
CA LEU A 486 16.23 -14.69 2.68
C LEU A 486 16.46 -13.27 3.18
N ILE A 487 17.72 -12.82 3.18
CA ILE A 487 18.10 -11.41 3.36
C ILE A 487 18.29 -10.79 1.99
N VAL A 488 17.65 -9.64 1.76
CA VAL A 488 17.70 -8.89 0.51
C VAL A 488 18.33 -7.53 0.76
N ALA A 489 19.35 -7.20 -0.03
CA ALA A 489 20.14 -5.99 0.16
C ALA A 489 20.32 -5.25 -1.18
N PRO A 490 19.25 -4.59 -1.73
CA PRO A 490 19.31 -3.93 -3.02
C PRO A 490 20.17 -2.67 -2.99
N GLN A 491 20.70 -2.26 -4.14
CA GLN A 491 21.34 -0.96 -4.27
C GLN A 491 20.28 0.14 -4.37
N LEU A 492 20.40 1.18 -3.53
CA LEU A 492 19.44 2.27 -3.39
C LEU A 492 20.03 3.66 -3.68
N PHE A 493 21.26 3.72 -4.21
CA PHE A 493 21.97 4.97 -4.48
C PHE A 493 22.55 4.96 -5.89
N ALA A 494 22.32 6.06 -6.62
CA ALA A 494 22.79 6.24 -7.99
C ALA A 494 24.31 6.09 -8.12
N GLY A 495 24.74 5.35 -9.14
CA GLY A 495 26.15 5.18 -9.49
C GLY A 495 27.00 4.46 -8.45
N ALA A 496 26.40 3.90 -7.40
CA ALA A 496 27.15 3.17 -6.38
C ALA A 496 27.53 1.77 -6.87
N GLY A 497 28.84 1.51 -6.95
CA GLY A 497 29.37 0.22 -7.44
C GLY A 497 29.42 -0.89 -6.39
N SER A 498 29.14 -0.59 -5.12
CA SER A 498 29.12 -1.56 -4.02
C SER A 498 28.26 -1.07 -2.86
N ARG A 499 27.91 -2.01 -1.95
CA ARG A 499 27.25 -1.68 -0.70
C ARG A 499 27.72 -2.59 0.43
N GLU A 500 27.56 -2.14 1.68
CA GLU A 500 27.68 -3.01 2.85
C GLU A 500 26.39 -3.82 3.06
N VAL A 501 26.54 -5.06 3.50
CA VAL A 501 25.45 -5.94 3.93
C VAL A 501 25.75 -6.48 5.32
N LEU A 502 24.76 -6.43 6.20
CA LEU A 502 24.82 -6.99 7.54
C LEU A 502 24.22 -8.39 7.50
N LEU A 503 25.01 -9.38 7.90
CA LEU A 503 24.59 -10.78 8.00
C LEU A 503 24.56 -11.16 9.49
N PRO A 504 23.44 -11.68 10.02
CA PRO A 504 23.34 -12.14 11.40
C PRO A 504 24.05 -13.48 11.58
N ALA A 505 24.12 -13.98 12.82
CA ALA A 505 24.68 -15.29 13.11
C ALA A 505 24.03 -16.41 12.29
N GLY A 506 24.83 -17.35 11.80
CA GLY A 506 24.43 -18.41 10.88
C GLY A 506 25.30 -18.48 9.63
N GLU A 507 24.95 -19.34 8.70
CA GLU A 507 25.59 -19.44 7.39
C GLU A 507 24.64 -18.93 6.30
N TRP A 508 25.18 -18.08 5.42
CA TRP A 508 24.40 -17.35 4.43
C TRP A 508 25.01 -17.54 3.05
N ARG A 509 24.25 -18.10 2.12
CA ARG A 509 24.67 -18.26 0.72
C ARG A 509 24.25 -17.05 -0.10
N GLY A 510 25.24 -16.29 -0.58
CA GLY A 510 25.01 -15.15 -1.47
C GLY A 510 24.48 -15.55 -2.85
N ASP A 511 23.95 -14.57 -3.57
CA ASP A 511 23.53 -14.69 -4.97
C ASP A 511 24.65 -15.18 -5.89
N ASP A 512 25.91 -14.96 -5.51
CA ASP A 512 27.12 -15.45 -6.19
C ASP A 512 27.53 -16.90 -5.79
N GLY A 513 26.72 -17.57 -4.98
CA GLY A 513 26.94 -18.94 -4.51
C GLY A 513 27.93 -19.08 -3.34
N LYS A 514 28.63 -18.02 -2.94
CA LYS A 514 29.56 -18.07 -1.81
C LYS A 514 28.80 -18.12 -0.48
N VAL A 515 29.33 -18.92 0.44
CA VAL A 515 28.80 -19.00 1.80
C VAL A 515 29.59 -18.10 2.72
N VAL A 516 28.89 -17.25 3.46
CA VAL A 516 29.45 -16.35 4.47
C VAL A 516 28.93 -16.76 5.83
N LYS A 517 29.82 -16.91 6.82
CA LYS A 517 29.46 -17.17 8.19
C LYS A 517 29.28 -15.84 8.94
N GLY A 518 28.09 -15.63 9.46
CA GLY A 518 27.78 -14.48 10.31
C GLY A 518 28.02 -14.76 11.82
N PRO A 519 27.98 -13.71 12.69
CA PRO A 519 27.67 -12.33 12.30
C PRO A 519 28.80 -11.69 11.50
N ALA A 520 28.47 -11.02 10.43
CA ALA A 520 29.45 -10.40 9.54
C ALA A 520 28.89 -9.10 8.91
N ARG A 521 29.83 -8.20 8.59
CA ARG A 521 29.60 -7.07 7.71
C ARG A 521 30.44 -7.29 6.45
N VAL A 522 29.78 -7.39 5.31
CA VAL A 522 30.44 -7.68 4.05
C VAL A 522 30.18 -6.58 3.03
N THR A 523 31.20 -6.21 2.26
CA THR A 523 31.04 -5.33 1.10
C THR A 523 30.81 -6.18 -0.14
N VAL A 524 29.70 -5.95 -0.82
CA VAL A 524 29.35 -6.63 -2.07
C VAL A 524 29.34 -5.66 -3.23
N ALA A 525 29.89 -6.09 -4.38
CA ALA A 525 29.76 -5.32 -5.61
C ALA A 525 28.32 -5.33 -6.11
N THR A 526 27.86 -4.19 -6.62
CA THR A 526 26.49 -3.99 -7.11
C THR A 526 26.48 -3.45 -8.54
N PRO A 527 27.07 -4.15 -9.53
CA PRO A 527 26.89 -3.78 -10.92
C PRO A 527 25.39 -3.77 -11.24
N ILE A 528 24.99 -3.11 -12.31
CA ILE A 528 23.56 -2.81 -12.58
C ILE A 528 22.69 -4.06 -12.69
N GLU A 529 23.26 -5.17 -13.17
CA GLU A 529 22.57 -6.45 -13.33
C GLU A 529 22.39 -7.24 -12.03
N ARG A 530 23.10 -6.87 -10.95
CA ARG A 530 23.13 -7.66 -9.72
C ARG A 530 22.16 -7.11 -8.66
N LEU A 531 21.29 -7.98 -8.16
CA LEU A 531 20.54 -7.83 -6.92
C LEU A 531 21.20 -8.69 -5.84
N PRO A 532 21.89 -8.12 -4.85
CA PRO A 532 22.45 -8.90 -3.74
C PRO A 532 21.33 -9.44 -2.83
N TYR A 533 21.38 -10.76 -2.59
CA TYR A 533 20.58 -11.43 -1.58
C TYR A 533 21.37 -12.60 -0.98
N PHE A 534 20.94 -13.07 0.18
CA PHE A 534 21.58 -14.14 0.93
C PHE A 534 20.54 -15.12 1.45
N GLU A 535 20.64 -16.37 1.05
CA GLU A 535 19.79 -17.46 1.51
C GLU A 535 20.38 -18.12 2.76
N ALA A 536 19.56 -18.38 3.78
CA ALA A 536 19.98 -19.13 4.95
C ALA A 536 20.39 -20.56 4.55
N VAL A 537 21.59 -21.01 4.92
CA VAL A 537 22.03 -22.39 4.74
C VAL A 537 21.45 -23.20 5.91
N ARG A 538 20.55 -24.12 5.60
CA ARG A 538 19.89 -25.02 6.58
C ARG A 538 20.49 -26.40 6.58
#